data_5f38033e63dfafcf6a13c5e56af63772
#
_entry.id   5f38033e63dfafcf6a13c5e56af63772
#
_cell.length_a   1.000
_cell.length_b   1.000
_cell.length_c   1.000
_cell.angle_alpha   90.00
_cell.angle_beta   90.00
_cell.angle_gamma   90.00
#
_symmetry.space_group_name_H-M   'P 1'
#
loop_
_entity.id
_entity.type
_entity.pdbx_description
1 polymer ?
#
loop_
_entity_poly.entity_id
_entity_poly.type
_entity_poly.pdbx_seq_one_letter_code
_entity_poly.pdbx_strand_id
1 'polypeptide(L)'
;MKIILIFFVLLALSSFSLRAQEFISATQDFSTINVAELSDEQIEKIKIELLNRNVKFEELLPYLSSKGMTEKQFKELSLRIQPSENKEDFNEFLDETTKKKSEQNKPKITKKERIFRDSLVFGHEIFNNSEFNFEPNQSVSTPQEYIVDIGDELQISIYGTQQFSQKVVVNKEGIINLTNIGNIKIGGLQFGSLREILKKKSSSIYNTLKNGSSELSVSIINYKSIQVTIIGAVNPGNYLVSSMSTVFNALHAAGGPGENASYRNIELIRGGSVFMSIDLYSFLCSGDNTKNINLKNGDIIRIPGYVNRVKIEGEAKKTGVFELLNYETFGDLLKYCSGFSENAFSTKVLVTRNINGQKKLITLLENDFSSFEMKTGDLVNIDRVLSLYQNKISVKGAVYRPGNYEFTAGMKLLDLILMAEGVKEDAFLNWIVLSRESDNLIKEIVG
;
A
#
# COMPACT_ATOMS: atom_id res chain seq x y z
N MET A 1 25.44 36.69 -24.16
CA MET A 1 25.60 35.52 -23.32
C MET A 1 24.60 35.49 -22.15
N LYS A 2 24.31 36.61 -21.47
CA LYS A 2 23.36 36.66 -20.32
C LYS A 2 21.87 36.39 -20.66
N ILE A 3 21.42 36.75 -21.88
CA ILE A 3 20.05 36.49 -22.36
C ILE A 3 19.82 35.01 -22.68
N ILE A 4 20.88 34.28 -23.00
CA ILE A 4 20.87 32.88 -23.40
C ILE A 4 20.54 31.97 -22.20
N LEU A 5 20.98 32.33 -20.99
CA LEU A 5 20.69 31.52 -19.77
C LEU A 5 19.19 31.49 -19.43
N ILE A 6 18.51 32.66 -19.55
CA ILE A 6 17.06 32.76 -19.32
C ILE A 6 16.29 31.94 -20.35
N PHE A 7 16.73 31.97 -21.59
CA PHE A 7 16.13 31.21 -22.68
C PHE A 7 16.30 29.72 -22.49
N PHE A 8 17.40 29.23 -21.86
CA PHE A 8 17.67 27.81 -21.62
C PHE A 8 17.07 27.25 -20.34
N VAL A 9 16.95 28.03 -19.27
CA VAL A 9 16.12 27.64 -18.12
C VAL A 9 14.65 27.54 -18.55
N LEU A 10 14.20 28.45 -19.41
CA LEU A 10 12.89 28.42 -20.04
C LEU A 10 12.71 27.23 -20.99
N LEU A 11 13.74 26.81 -21.72
CA LEU A 11 13.71 25.67 -22.63
C LEU A 11 13.78 24.33 -21.85
N ALA A 12 14.52 24.27 -20.74
CA ALA A 12 14.55 23.14 -19.84
C ALA A 12 13.17 22.87 -19.24
N LEU A 13 12.44 23.92 -18.90
CA LEU A 13 11.05 23.84 -18.43
C LEU A 13 10.07 23.42 -19.54
N SER A 14 10.36 23.67 -20.82
CA SER A 14 9.51 23.24 -21.94
C SER A 14 9.61 21.75 -22.27
N SER A 15 10.72 21.10 -21.94
CA SER A 15 10.90 19.65 -22.16
C SER A 15 10.19 18.78 -21.11
N PHE A 16 9.65 19.35 -20.05
CA PHE A 16 8.88 18.64 -19.03
C PHE A 16 7.39 18.42 -19.39
N SER A 17 6.88 19.04 -20.46
CA SER A 17 5.44 19.02 -20.76
C SER A 17 5.01 18.49 -22.12
N LEU A 18 5.87 17.87 -22.97
CA LEU A 18 5.38 17.28 -24.23
C LEU A 18 6.26 16.15 -24.78
N ARG A 19 5.62 15.01 -25.09
CA ARG A 19 6.09 14.03 -26.08
C ARG A 19 6.27 14.75 -27.43
N ALA A 20 7.49 14.97 -27.84
CA ALA A 20 7.84 15.07 -29.26
C ALA A 20 9.35 14.89 -29.39
N GLN A 21 9.72 13.84 -30.11
CA GLN A 21 11.02 13.68 -30.71
C GLN A 21 11.25 14.83 -31.69
N GLU A 22 12.49 15.26 -31.70
CA GLU A 22 13.26 15.94 -32.74
C GLU A 22 13.76 17.35 -32.39
N PHE A 23 15.10 17.41 -32.51
CA PHE A 23 15.95 18.60 -32.64
C PHE A 23 16.09 19.49 -31.41
N ILE A 24 17.26 19.39 -30.76
CA ILE A 24 18.32 20.39 -30.79
C ILE A 24 19.54 19.83 -30.07
N SER A 25 20.60 19.55 -30.81
CA SER A 25 21.96 19.45 -30.31
C SER A 25 22.42 20.85 -29.88
N ALA A 26 22.35 21.16 -28.61
CA ALA A 26 23.06 22.26 -28.02
C ALA A 26 23.82 21.73 -26.82
N THR A 27 25.06 21.35 -27.03
CA THR A 27 26.08 21.13 -26.01
C THR A 27 26.31 22.47 -25.30
N GLN A 28 25.50 22.76 -24.29
CA GLN A 28 25.76 23.89 -23.41
C GLN A 28 26.12 23.39 -22.04
N ASP A 29 27.37 23.71 -21.66
CA ASP A 29 27.95 23.34 -20.37
C ASP A 29 27.66 24.47 -19.38
N PHE A 30 26.92 24.18 -18.32
CA PHE A 30 26.59 25.11 -17.25
C PHE A 30 27.74 25.26 -16.22
N SER A 31 28.83 24.51 -16.37
CA SER A 31 30.00 24.63 -15.49
C SER A 31 30.66 26.01 -15.50
N THR A 32 30.52 26.72 -16.62
CA THR A 32 31.13 28.07 -16.84
C THR A 32 30.27 29.24 -16.39
N ILE A 33 29.07 28.99 -15.85
CA ILE A 33 28.14 30.03 -15.46
C ILE A 33 28.46 30.56 -14.06
N ASN A 34 28.70 31.86 -13.98
CA ASN A 34 28.86 32.55 -12.71
C ASN A 34 27.48 33.05 -12.23
N VAL A 35 26.90 32.35 -11.24
CA VAL A 35 25.57 32.66 -10.69
C VAL A 35 25.53 34.04 -10.03
N ALA A 36 26.68 34.49 -9.46
CA ALA A 36 26.78 35.82 -8.82
C ALA A 36 26.60 36.99 -9.82
N GLU A 37 26.83 36.76 -11.09
CA GLU A 37 26.70 37.77 -12.14
C GLU A 37 25.29 37.90 -12.73
N LEU A 38 24.32 37.07 -12.31
CA LEU A 38 22.93 37.19 -12.73
C LEU A 38 22.29 38.42 -12.08
N SER A 39 21.60 39.24 -12.89
CA SER A 39 20.86 40.38 -12.37
C SER A 39 19.58 39.96 -11.66
N ASP A 40 19.07 40.80 -10.74
CA ASP A 40 17.84 40.49 -9.99
C ASP A 40 16.61 40.40 -10.93
N GLU A 41 16.60 41.16 -12.03
CA GLU A 41 15.57 41.04 -13.06
C GLU A 41 15.60 39.68 -13.77
N GLN A 42 16.77 39.05 -13.91
CA GLN A 42 16.93 37.72 -14.49
C GLN A 42 16.46 36.63 -13.53
N ILE A 43 16.75 36.78 -12.23
CA ILE A 43 16.28 35.89 -11.18
C ILE A 43 14.75 35.94 -11.08
N GLU A 44 14.17 37.14 -11.15
CA GLU A 44 12.71 37.32 -11.07
C GLU A 44 11.98 36.67 -12.27
N LYS A 45 12.54 36.74 -13.47
CA LYS A 45 12.01 36.05 -14.66
C LYS A 45 12.02 34.52 -14.47
N ILE A 46 13.07 33.97 -13.86
CA ILE A 46 13.14 32.53 -13.54
C ILE A 46 12.05 32.16 -12.54
N LYS A 47 11.84 32.95 -11.49
CA LYS A 47 10.77 32.72 -10.49
C LYS A 47 9.38 32.71 -11.12
N ILE A 48 9.06 33.73 -11.92
CA ILE A 48 7.76 33.87 -12.59
C ILE A 48 7.50 32.66 -13.48
N GLU A 49 8.51 32.17 -14.21
CA GLU A 49 8.35 31.01 -15.08
C GLU A 49 8.17 29.69 -14.31
N LEU A 50 8.88 29.53 -13.21
CA LEU A 50 8.68 28.38 -12.31
C LEU A 50 7.27 28.36 -11.73
N LEU A 51 6.75 29.50 -11.30
CA LEU A 51 5.39 29.65 -10.80
C LEU A 51 4.34 29.35 -11.88
N ASN A 52 4.51 29.91 -13.09
CA ASN A 52 3.59 29.69 -14.20
C ASN A 52 3.47 28.22 -14.60
N ARG A 53 4.54 27.45 -14.42
CA ARG A 53 4.59 26.02 -14.76
C ARG A 53 4.36 25.09 -13.58
N ASN A 54 4.17 25.63 -12.39
CA ASN A 54 3.98 24.87 -11.15
C ASN A 54 5.11 23.84 -10.91
N VAL A 55 6.37 24.23 -11.20
CA VAL A 55 7.57 23.40 -11.01
C VAL A 55 8.37 23.95 -9.84
N LYS A 56 8.74 23.09 -8.90
CA LYS A 56 9.63 23.48 -7.80
C LYS A 56 11.08 23.54 -8.29
N PHE A 57 11.82 24.55 -7.81
CA PHE A 57 13.21 24.75 -8.24
C PHE A 57 14.10 23.53 -7.95
N GLU A 58 13.85 22.84 -6.84
CA GLU A 58 14.58 21.64 -6.41
C GLU A 58 14.47 20.49 -7.42
N GLU A 59 13.36 20.41 -8.15
CA GLU A 59 13.12 19.37 -9.16
C GLU A 59 14.04 19.51 -10.38
N LEU A 60 14.65 20.68 -10.56
CA LEU A 60 15.59 20.94 -11.65
C LEU A 60 17.01 20.49 -11.37
N LEU A 61 17.36 20.15 -10.13
CA LEU A 61 18.71 19.76 -9.74
C LEU A 61 19.31 18.62 -10.60
N PRO A 62 18.58 17.50 -10.85
CA PRO A 62 19.13 16.40 -11.65
C PRO A 62 19.44 16.83 -13.09
N TYR A 63 18.59 17.67 -13.66
CA TYR A 63 18.77 18.17 -15.01
C TYR A 63 19.93 19.15 -15.12
N LEU A 64 20.00 20.15 -14.26
CA LEU A 64 21.06 21.17 -14.25
C LEU A 64 22.44 20.55 -13.95
N SER A 65 22.50 19.55 -13.05
CA SER A 65 23.71 18.79 -12.77
C SER A 65 24.16 17.95 -13.98
N SER A 66 23.23 17.35 -14.72
CA SER A 66 23.54 16.59 -15.96
C SER A 66 24.13 17.47 -17.06
N LYS A 67 23.92 18.77 -16.98
CA LYS A 67 24.44 19.81 -17.90
C LYS A 67 25.66 20.57 -17.35
N GLY A 68 26.29 20.05 -16.30
CA GLY A 68 27.56 20.56 -15.77
C GLY A 68 27.44 21.59 -14.65
N MET A 69 26.24 21.94 -14.18
CA MET A 69 26.09 22.84 -13.03
C MET A 69 26.57 22.17 -11.75
N THR A 70 27.45 22.84 -11.01
CA THR A 70 27.94 22.35 -9.74
C THR A 70 26.93 22.57 -8.61
N GLU A 71 27.01 21.74 -7.55
CA GLU A 71 26.14 21.90 -6.37
C GLU A 71 26.27 23.29 -5.72
N LYS A 72 27.48 23.86 -5.75
CA LYS A 72 27.73 25.22 -5.24
C LYS A 72 26.95 26.28 -6.04
N GLN A 73 26.99 26.19 -7.37
CA GLN A 73 26.25 27.10 -8.25
C GLN A 73 24.73 26.94 -8.09
N PHE A 74 24.26 25.71 -7.94
CA PHE A 74 22.84 25.44 -7.70
C PHE A 74 22.39 26.01 -6.35
N LYS A 75 23.17 25.82 -5.27
CA LYS A 75 22.89 26.39 -3.95
C LYS A 75 22.85 27.92 -3.97
N GLU A 76 23.77 28.55 -4.67
CA GLU A 76 23.82 30.00 -4.82
C GLU A 76 22.60 30.53 -5.59
N LEU A 77 22.18 29.83 -6.63
CA LEU A 77 20.98 30.17 -7.41
C LEU A 77 19.70 29.96 -6.60
N SER A 78 19.59 28.87 -5.83
CA SER A 78 18.42 28.59 -4.98
C SER A 78 18.23 29.66 -3.89
N LEU A 79 19.30 30.10 -3.25
CA LEU A 79 19.26 31.17 -2.24
C LEU A 79 18.79 32.52 -2.80
N ARG A 80 18.99 32.77 -4.10
CA ARG A 80 18.53 33.98 -4.77
C ARG A 80 17.09 33.87 -5.28
N ILE A 81 16.65 32.67 -5.61
CA ILE A 81 15.28 32.40 -6.05
C ILE A 81 14.30 32.34 -4.87
N GLN A 82 14.71 31.72 -3.74
CA GLN A 82 13.90 31.61 -2.52
C GLN A 82 14.66 32.24 -1.33
N PRO A 83 14.57 33.55 -1.10
CA PRO A 83 15.14 34.13 0.10
C PRO A 83 14.24 33.85 1.30
N SER A 84 14.68 32.89 2.12
CA SER A 84 14.26 32.64 3.50
C SER A 84 12.83 32.14 3.76
N GLU A 85 12.69 30.81 3.94
CA GLU A 85 11.94 30.28 5.08
C GLU A 85 12.43 28.90 5.55
N ASN A 86 13.23 28.16 4.75
CA ASN A 86 13.72 26.83 5.15
C ASN A 86 15.19 26.59 4.79
N LYS A 87 16.11 27.17 5.56
CA LYS A 87 17.55 26.84 5.46
C LYS A 87 17.90 25.45 5.98
N GLU A 88 17.10 24.89 6.87
CA GLU A 88 17.34 23.58 7.49
C GLU A 88 16.95 22.43 6.57
N ASP A 89 15.77 22.49 5.96
CA ASP A 89 15.27 21.45 5.01
C ASP A 89 16.15 21.32 3.77
N PHE A 90 16.71 22.42 3.28
CA PHE A 90 17.56 22.38 2.10
C PHE A 90 18.96 21.79 2.37
N ASN A 91 19.51 22.01 3.56
CA ASN A 91 20.79 21.40 3.96
C ASN A 91 20.63 19.91 4.22
N GLU A 92 19.51 19.47 4.77
CA GLU A 92 19.18 18.05 4.97
C GLU A 92 19.04 17.33 3.61
N PHE A 93 18.42 17.96 2.62
CA PHE A 93 18.28 17.44 1.26
C PHE A 93 19.65 17.25 0.56
N LEU A 94 20.60 18.20 0.73
CA LEU A 94 21.95 18.10 0.16
C LEU A 94 22.81 17.04 0.87
N ASP A 95 22.67 16.89 2.20
CA ASP A 95 23.37 15.86 2.97
C ASP A 95 22.89 14.45 2.63
N GLU A 96 21.60 14.27 2.35
CA GLU A 96 21.06 13.00 1.84
C GLU A 96 21.57 12.65 0.45
N THR A 97 21.72 13.64 -0.45
CA THR A 97 22.22 13.40 -1.81
C THR A 97 23.72 13.11 -1.87
N THR A 98 24.52 13.67 -0.96
CA THR A 98 25.96 13.42 -0.89
C THR A 98 26.29 12.07 -0.24
N LYS A 99 25.55 11.61 0.76
CA LYS A 99 25.71 10.27 1.36
C LYS A 99 25.36 9.15 0.38
N LYS A 100 24.47 9.40 -0.58
CA LYS A 100 24.05 8.42 -1.60
C LYS A 100 25.06 8.26 -2.77
N LYS A 101 26.05 9.14 -2.91
CA LYS A 101 27.07 9.04 -3.99
C LYS A 101 28.24 8.09 -3.69
N SER A 102 28.45 7.65 -2.44
CA SER A 102 29.56 6.77 -2.06
C SER A 102 29.26 5.27 -2.21
N GLU A 103 28.04 4.88 -2.46
CA GLU A 103 27.64 3.49 -2.72
C GLU A 103 26.85 3.41 -4.02
N GLN A 104 27.50 3.31 -5.20
CA GLN A 104 26.82 2.66 -6.31
C GLN A 104 27.57 2.56 -7.63
N ASN A 105 27.52 1.32 -8.14
CA ASN A 105 27.35 0.99 -9.56
C ASN A 105 26.32 -0.15 -9.67
N LYS A 106 25.02 0.18 -9.60
CA LYS A 106 23.90 -0.65 -10.09
C LYS A 106 22.71 0.27 -10.39
N PRO A 107 21.98 0.11 -11.51
CA PRO A 107 20.83 0.96 -11.81
C PRO A 107 19.72 0.74 -10.77
N LYS A 108 19.53 1.69 -9.88
CA LYS A 108 18.35 1.73 -8.99
C LYS A 108 17.18 2.36 -9.74
N ILE A 109 16.25 1.53 -10.16
CA ILE A 109 14.89 1.97 -10.45
C ILE A 109 14.34 2.48 -9.11
N THR A 110 14.00 3.75 -9.06
CA THR A 110 13.62 4.44 -7.82
C THR A 110 12.41 3.76 -7.16
N LYS A 111 12.50 3.55 -5.85
CA LYS A 111 11.46 2.94 -5.00
C LYS A 111 10.07 3.58 -5.20
N LYS A 112 9.99 4.86 -5.62
CA LYS A 112 8.76 5.60 -5.90
C LYS A 112 8.01 5.16 -7.16
N GLU A 113 8.69 4.78 -8.24
CA GLU A 113 8.02 4.32 -9.48
C GLU A 113 7.51 2.89 -9.37
N ARG A 114 8.19 2.02 -8.57
CA ARG A 114 7.69 0.68 -8.23
C ARG A 114 6.43 0.76 -7.36
N ILE A 115 6.42 1.61 -6.34
CA ILE A 115 5.27 1.80 -5.43
C ILE A 115 3.99 2.19 -6.20
N PHE A 116 4.08 2.94 -7.30
CA PHE A 116 2.89 3.46 -7.99
C PHE A 116 2.16 2.42 -8.86
N ARG A 117 2.84 1.39 -9.37
CA ARG A 117 2.20 0.34 -10.18
C ARG A 117 1.56 -0.75 -9.34
N ASP A 118 2.21 -1.14 -8.25
CA ASP A 118 1.72 -2.20 -7.36
C ASP A 118 0.70 -1.71 -6.34
N SER A 119 0.66 -0.41 -6.03
CA SER A 119 -0.30 0.19 -5.08
C SER A 119 -1.77 0.07 -5.50
N LEU A 120 -2.02 -0.35 -6.74
CA LEU A 120 -3.38 -0.58 -7.26
C LEU A 120 -3.86 -2.03 -7.06
N VAL A 121 -2.98 -2.97 -6.74
CA VAL A 121 -3.33 -4.38 -6.55
C VAL A 121 -3.85 -4.59 -5.14
N PHE A 122 -5.06 -5.17 -5.03
CA PHE A 122 -5.68 -5.47 -3.74
C PHE A 122 -4.80 -6.40 -2.90
N GLY A 123 -4.57 -6.01 -1.65
CA GLY A 123 -3.69 -6.72 -0.72
C GLY A 123 -2.25 -6.21 -0.70
N HIS A 124 -1.87 -5.32 -1.61
CA HIS A 124 -0.53 -4.74 -1.62
C HIS A 124 -0.29 -3.82 -0.41
N GLU A 125 -1.34 -3.16 0.06
CA GLU A 125 -1.32 -2.23 1.19
C GLU A 125 -0.76 -2.84 2.48
N ILE A 126 -0.92 -4.16 2.70
CA ILE A 126 -0.39 -4.81 3.91
C ILE A 126 1.14 -4.85 3.96
N PHE A 127 1.79 -4.87 2.80
CA PHE A 127 3.25 -4.95 2.70
C PHE A 127 3.92 -3.58 2.61
N ASN A 128 3.16 -2.52 2.31
CA ASN A 128 3.67 -1.15 2.15
C ASN A 128 3.45 -0.28 3.39
N ASN A 129 2.57 -0.67 4.29
CA ASN A 129 2.29 0.10 5.49
C ASN A 129 3.30 -0.27 6.59
N SER A 130 4.18 0.67 6.94
CA SER A 130 5.17 0.52 8.02
C SER A 130 4.55 0.39 9.42
N GLU A 131 3.25 0.68 9.56
CA GLU A 131 2.52 0.51 10.83
C GLU A 131 2.12 -0.94 11.08
N PHE A 132 2.05 -1.78 10.05
CA PHE A 132 1.85 -3.22 10.21
C PHE A 132 3.16 -3.90 10.61
N ASN A 133 3.30 -4.20 11.88
CA ASN A 133 4.42 -4.98 12.37
C ASN A 133 4.05 -6.47 12.34
N PHE A 134 4.62 -7.20 11.38
CA PHE A 134 4.52 -8.66 11.29
C PHE A 134 5.74 -9.35 11.92
N GLU A 135 6.55 -8.65 12.72
CA GLU A 135 7.61 -9.31 13.47
C GLU A 135 7.02 -10.30 14.48
N PRO A 136 7.65 -11.46 14.67
CA PRO A 136 7.19 -12.39 15.69
C PRO A 136 7.19 -11.70 17.04
N ASN A 137 6.06 -11.72 17.74
CA ASN A 137 5.96 -11.09 19.05
C ASN A 137 6.84 -11.85 20.04
N GLN A 138 7.98 -11.30 20.38
CA GLN A 138 8.94 -11.86 21.33
C GLN A 138 8.41 -11.85 22.79
N SER A 139 7.30 -11.14 23.04
CA SER A 139 6.67 -11.06 24.36
C SER A 139 5.65 -12.16 24.61
N VAL A 140 5.41 -13.06 23.66
CA VAL A 140 4.54 -14.22 23.84
C VAL A 140 5.31 -15.35 24.52
N SER A 141 4.67 -16.00 25.48
CA SER A 141 5.26 -17.19 26.14
C SER A 141 5.59 -18.27 25.10
N THR A 142 6.77 -18.86 25.23
CA THR A 142 7.19 -19.97 24.36
C THR A 142 6.16 -21.11 24.41
N PRO A 143 5.67 -21.61 23.27
CA PRO A 143 4.78 -22.76 23.23
C PRO A 143 5.42 -23.99 23.90
N GLN A 144 4.65 -24.77 24.63
CA GLN A 144 5.16 -25.93 25.33
C GLN A 144 5.70 -27.03 24.39
N GLU A 145 5.14 -27.08 23.17
CA GLU A 145 5.52 -28.01 22.10
C GLU A 145 6.78 -27.55 21.32
N TYR A 146 7.28 -26.33 21.58
CA TYR A 146 8.48 -25.83 20.92
C TYR A 146 9.66 -26.76 21.17
N ILE A 147 10.32 -27.21 20.11
CA ILE A 147 11.50 -28.06 20.17
C ILE A 147 12.73 -27.16 20.25
N VAL A 148 13.39 -27.16 21.40
CA VAL A 148 14.63 -26.43 21.62
C VAL A 148 15.74 -27.03 20.77
N ASP A 149 16.51 -26.17 20.11
CA ASP A 149 17.52 -26.63 19.18
C ASP A 149 18.77 -25.72 19.20
N ILE A 150 19.76 -26.07 18.42
CA ILE A 150 21.05 -25.40 18.27
C ILE A 150 20.83 -23.91 17.94
N GLY A 151 21.45 -23.04 18.74
CA GLY A 151 21.36 -21.59 18.56
C GLY A 151 20.27 -20.90 19.38
N ASP A 152 19.36 -21.63 20.03
CA ASP A 152 18.43 -21.04 20.98
C ASP A 152 19.18 -20.50 22.20
N GLU A 153 18.81 -19.30 22.66
CA GLU A 153 19.35 -18.70 23.88
C GLU A 153 18.31 -18.75 25.00
N LEU A 154 18.67 -19.40 26.11
CA LEU A 154 17.80 -19.59 27.25
C LEU A 154 18.31 -18.75 28.44
N GLN A 155 17.34 -18.22 29.21
CA GLN A 155 17.56 -17.72 30.57
C GLN A 155 17.11 -18.79 31.54
N ILE A 156 18.05 -19.26 32.37
CA ILE A 156 17.79 -20.23 33.43
C ILE A 156 18.02 -19.53 34.75
N SER A 157 17.01 -19.48 35.60
CA SER A 157 17.06 -18.81 36.88
C SER A 157 16.53 -19.69 38.01
N ILE A 158 17.19 -19.66 39.14
CA ILE A 158 16.73 -20.24 40.40
C ILE A 158 16.49 -19.06 41.35
N TYR A 159 15.32 -19.02 41.95
CA TYR A 159 14.92 -17.96 42.89
C TYR A 159 14.32 -18.58 44.16
N GLY A 160 14.43 -17.83 45.26
CA GLY A 160 14.06 -18.28 46.58
C GLY A 160 15.25 -18.21 47.54
N THR A 161 15.46 -19.20 48.34
CA THR A 161 16.54 -19.23 49.33
C THR A 161 17.95 -19.26 48.67
N GLN A 162 18.08 -19.91 47.52
CA GLN A 162 19.26 -19.86 46.69
C GLN A 162 18.95 -19.11 45.39
N GLN A 163 19.89 -18.31 44.95
CA GLN A 163 19.74 -17.50 43.74
C GLN A 163 20.81 -17.88 42.72
N PHE A 164 20.37 -18.05 41.49
CA PHE A 164 21.24 -18.30 40.35
C PHE A 164 20.54 -17.75 39.09
N SER A 165 21.30 -17.14 38.19
CA SER A 165 20.75 -16.69 36.92
C SER A 165 21.85 -16.72 35.87
N GLN A 166 21.61 -17.44 34.77
CA GLN A 166 22.57 -17.54 33.68
C GLN A 166 21.85 -17.57 32.33
N LYS A 167 22.41 -16.83 31.39
CA LYS A 167 22.06 -16.93 29.97
C LYS A 167 22.95 -17.97 29.32
N VAL A 168 22.39 -18.87 28.54
CA VAL A 168 23.09 -19.94 27.85
C VAL A 168 22.58 -20.14 26.45
N VAL A 169 23.49 -20.40 25.52
CA VAL A 169 23.17 -20.72 24.13
C VAL A 169 23.34 -22.23 23.93
N VAL A 170 22.40 -22.86 23.25
CA VAL A 170 22.51 -24.26 22.85
C VAL A 170 23.60 -24.40 21.78
N ASN A 171 24.65 -25.15 22.10
CA ASN A 171 25.77 -25.35 21.19
C ASN A 171 25.43 -26.33 20.04
N LYS A 172 26.42 -26.54 19.13
CA LYS A 172 26.23 -27.43 17.96
C LYS A 172 25.98 -28.89 18.28
N GLU A 173 26.22 -29.32 19.50
CA GLU A 173 26.00 -30.68 19.98
C GLU A 173 24.62 -30.79 20.69
N GLY A 174 23.86 -29.70 20.76
CA GLY A 174 22.59 -29.65 21.48
C GLY A 174 22.74 -29.55 23.01
N ILE A 175 23.90 -29.05 23.47
CA ILE A 175 24.27 -29.02 24.89
C ILE A 175 24.32 -27.58 25.36
N ILE A 176 23.86 -27.34 26.58
CA ILE A 176 24.10 -26.11 27.34
C ILE A 176 25.10 -26.36 28.47
N ASN A 177 25.92 -25.37 28.81
CA ASN A 177 26.81 -25.41 29.95
C ASN A 177 26.31 -24.49 31.04
N LEU A 178 25.93 -25.06 32.20
CA LEU A 178 25.52 -24.31 33.38
C LEU A 178 26.67 -24.30 34.40
N THR A 179 27.00 -23.10 34.89
CA THR A 179 28.00 -22.93 35.93
C THR A 179 27.63 -23.80 37.15
N ASN A 180 28.61 -24.52 37.70
CA ASN A 180 28.51 -25.46 38.81
C ASN A 180 27.71 -26.73 38.53
N ILE A 181 26.88 -26.80 37.48
CA ILE A 181 26.03 -27.96 37.16
C ILE A 181 26.68 -28.81 36.04
N GLY A 182 27.34 -28.14 35.11
CA GLY A 182 28.02 -28.77 33.98
C GLY A 182 27.17 -28.85 32.72
N ASN A 183 27.50 -29.76 31.85
CA ASN A 183 26.90 -29.94 30.54
C ASN A 183 25.58 -30.72 30.60
N ILE A 184 24.52 -30.17 29.99
CA ILE A 184 23.21 -30.78 29.88
C ILE A 184 22.79 -30.79 28.42
N LYS A 185 22.43 -31.96 27.88
CA LYS A 185 21.88 -32.09 26.54
C LYS A 185 20.39 -31.75 26.59
N ILE A 186 20.02 -30.70 25.85
CA ILE A 186 18.62 -30.21 25.75
C ILE A 186 18.14 -30.09 24.30
N GLY A 187 19.04 -30.10 23.32
CA GLY A 187 18.68 -30.03 21.90
C GLY A 187 17.79 -31.20 21.49
N GLY A 188 16.68 -30.94 20.81
CA GLY A 188 15.67 -31.89 20.41
C GLY A 188 14.57 -32.16 21.46
N LEU A 189 14.64 -31.53 22.65
CA LEU A 189 13.62 -31.68 23.70
C LEU A 189 12.51 -30.60 23.52
N GLN A 190 11.28 -30.94 23.89
CA GLN A 190 10.19 -29.99 23.99
C GLN A 190 10.42 -29.02 25.15
N PHE A 191 10.13 -27.75 24.94
CA PHE A 191 10.30 -26.69 25.93
C PHE A 191 9.53 -27.00 27.24
N GLY A 192 8.33 -27.53 27.12
CA GLY A 192 7.49 -27.93 28.28
C GLY A 192 8.17 -28.94 29.20
N SER A 193 9.03 -29.82 28.69
CA SER A 193 9.74 -30.83 29.49
C SER A 193 11.05 -30.32 30.10
N LEU A 194 11.58 -29.18 29.62
CA LEU A 194 12.90 -28.67 30.05
C LEU A 194 12.96 -28.35 31.54
N ARG A 195 11.89 -27.75 32.08
CA ARG A 195 11.85 -27.34 33.49
C ARG A 195 12.11 -28.53 34.41
N GLU A 196 11.45 -29.67 34.15
CA GLU A 196 11.58 -30.88 34.93
C GLU A 196 12.99 -31.51 34.83
N ILE A 197 13.51 -31.59 33.61
CA ILE A 197 14.81 -32.16 33.32
C ILE A 197 15.91 -31.32 34.00
N LEU A 198 15.84 -29.99 33.83
CA LEU A 198 16.80 -29.06 34.43
C LEU A 198 16.68 -29.04 35.96
N LYS A 199 15.45 -29.08 36.52
CA LYS A 199 15.22 -29.20 37.98
C LYS A 199 15.87 -30.45 38.54
N LYS A 200 15.69 -31.61 37.90
CA LYS A 200 16.28 -32.87 38.31
C LYS A 200 17.81 -32.82 38.32
N LYS A 201 18.43 -32.23 37.29
CA LYS A 201 19.89 -32.10 37.21
C LYS A 201 20.44 -31.09 38.21
N SER A 202 19.78 -29.91 38.32
CA SER A 202 20.24 -28.85 39.23
C SER A 202 20.06 -29.19 40.70
N SER A 203 19.08 -30.02 41.04
CA SER A 203 18.80 -30.40 42.41
C SER A 203 19.89 -31.27 43.07
N SER A 204 20.84 -31.80 42.30
CA SER A 204 22.04 -32.45 42.86
C SER A 204 22.99 -31.44 43.54
N ILE A 205 22.93 -30.17 43.13
CA ILE A 205 23.80 -29.09 43.64
C ILE A 205 23.01 -28.11 44.48
N TYR A 206 21.80 -27.74 44.00
CA TYR A 206 20.90 -26.81 44.69
C TYR A 206 19.82 -27.63 45.48
N ASN A 207 20.13 -28.04 46.68
CA ASN A 207 19.26 -28.87 47.52
C ASN A 207 17.91 -28.21 47.83
N THR A 208 17.84 -26.90 47.81
CA THR A 208 16.62 -26.10 48.01
C THR A 208 15.57 -26.30 46.92
N LEU A 209 15.97 -26.81 45.76
CA LEU A 209 15.04 -27.23 44.70
C LEU A 209 14.32 -28.52 45.03
N LYS A 210 14.88 -29.39 45.90
CA LYS A 210 14.25 -30.64 46.34
C LYS A 210 13.17 -30.39 47.38
N ASN A 211 13.46 -29.49 48.33
CA ASN A 211 12.56 -29.21 49.45
C ASN A 211 11.55 -28.08 49.15
N GLY A 212 11.58 -27.54 47.94
CA GLY A 212 10.65 -26.51 47.50
C GLY A 212 10.94 -25.08 48.01
N SER A 213 12.09 -24.86 48.71
CA SER A 213 12.49 -23.54 49.21
C SER A 213 13.06 -22.64 48.09
N SER A 214 13.32 -23.19 46.92
CA SER A 214 13.69 -22.46 45.69
C SER A 214 12.96 -23.06 44.48
N GLU A 215 12.71 -22.25 43.50
CA GLU A 215 12.08 -22.62 42.22
C GLU A 215 13.00 -22.38 41.05
N LEU A 216 12.89 -23.23 40.02
CA LEU A 216 13.57 -23.09 38.75
C LEU A 216 12.61 -22.46 37.70
N SER A 217 13.09 -21.39 37.07
CA SER A 217 12.46 -20.78 35.89
C SER A 217 13.34 -20.99 34.67
N VAL A 218 12.71 -21.29 33.54
CA VAL A 218 13.36 -21.43 32.24
C VAL A 218 12.56 -20.61 31.24
N SER A 219 13.23 -19.75 30.49
CA SER A 219 12.62 -18.98 29.40
C SER A 219 13.57 -18.95 28.21
N ILE A 220 13.03 -18.87 27.00
CA ILE A 220 13.82 -18.60 25.79
C ILE A 220 13.86 -17.09 25.63
N ILE A 221 15.07 -16.53 25.50
CA ILE A 221 15.30 -15.11 25.30
C ILE A 221 15.35 -14.81 23.82
N ASN A 222 16.12 -15.64 23.08
CA ASN A 222 16.28 -15.51 21.64
C ASN A 222 16.09 -16.89 20.99
N TYR A 223 15.21 -16.93 20.01
CA TYR A 223 15.01 -18.12 19.18
C TYR A 223 16.12 -18.21 18.14
N LYS A 224 16.50 -19.44 17.80
CA LYS A 224 17.46 -19.69 16.71
C LYS A 224 16.99 -19.04 15.42
N SER A 225 17.95 -18.59 14.60
CA SER A 225 17.67 -18.15 13.25
C SER A 225 17.61 -19.33 12.29
N ILE A 226 16.65 -19.29 11.38
CA ILE A 226 16.51 -20.22 10.26
C ILE A 226 16.70 -19.49 8.96
N GLN A 227 17.25 -20.18 7.95
CA GLN A 227 17.38 -19.66 6.62
C GLN A 227 16.20 -20.09 5.75
N VAL A 228 15.54 -19.12 5.12
CA VAL A 228 14.48 -19.34 4.15
C VAL A 228 14.79 -18.61 2.85
N THR A 229 14.39 -19.18 1.73
CA THR A 229 14.58 -18.56 0.40
C THR A 229 13.24 -18.04 -0.11
N ILE A 230 13.20 -16.81 -0.61
CA ILE A 230 11.99 -16.21 -1.14
C ILE A 230 12.21 -15.83 -2.61
N ILE A 231 11.35 -16.33 -3.49
CA ILE A 231 11.42 -16.13 -4.95
C ILE A 231 10.12 -15.49 -5.42
N GLY A 232 10.22 -14.47 -6.29
CA GLY A 232 9.06 -13.77 -6.83
C GLY A 232 8.50 -12.67 -5.92
N ALA A 233 9.17 -12.37 -4.80
CA ALA A 233 8.87 -11.22 -3.95
C ALA A 233 9.45 -9.91 -4.53
N VAL A 234 9.10 -8.77 -3.95
CA VAL A 234 9.70 -7.46 -4.26
C VAL A 234 11.21 -7.49 -4.07
N ASN A 235 11.68 -8.08 -2.96
CA ASN A 235 13.09 -8.30 -2.68
C ASN A 235 13.34 -9.81 -2.58
N PRO A 236 13.64 -10.49 -3.70
CA PRO A 236 13.92 -11.93 -3.65
C PRO A 236 15.28 -12.21 -3.06
N GLY A 237 15.45 -13.34 -2.35
CA GLY A 237 16.72 -13.73 -1.78
C GLY A 237 16.63 -14.71 -0.62
N ASN A 238 17.75 -14.89 0.06
CA ASN A 238 17.82 -15.68 1.28
C ASN A 238 17.66 -14.78 2.50
N TYR A 239 16.79 -15.17 3.40
CA TYR A 239 16.47 -14.46 4.63
C TYR A 239 16.83 -15.28 5.85
N LEU A 240 17.47 -14.65 6.82
CA LEU A 240 17.61 -15.18 8.16
C LEU A 240 16.46 -14.64 9.00
N VAL A 241 15.55 -15.51 9.40
CA VAL A 241 14.38 -15.16 10.23
C VAL A 241 14.37 -16.01 11.50
N SER A 242 13.63 -15.58 12.51
CA SER A 242 13.46 -16.37 13.72
C SER A 242 12.74 -17.70 13.39
N SER A 243 13.09 -18.77 14.11
CA SER A 243 12.38 -20.06 13.99
C SER A 243 10.89 -19.99 14.35
N MET A 244 10.47 -18.90 15.00
CA MET A 244 9.05 -18.63 15.29
C MET A 244 8.34 -17.85 14.16
N SER A 245 9.08 -17.43 13.13
CA SER A 245 8.50 -16.68 12.01
C SER A 245 7.56 -17.54 11.19
N THR A 246 6.45 -16.94 10.78
CA THR A 246 5.47 -17.54 9.89
C THR A 246 5.75 -17.16 8.44
N VAL A 247 4.99 -17.74 7.51
CA VAL A 247 5.08 -17.39 6.09
C VAL A 247 4.81 -15.88 5.88
N PHE A 248 3.82 -15.30 6.57
CA PHE A 248 3.49 -13.88 6.42
C PHE A 248 4.59 -12.95 6.98
N ASN A 249 5.27 -13.35 8.07
CA ASN A 249 6.43 -12.60 8.56
C ASN A 249 7.54 -12.53 7.49
N ALA A 250 7.85 -13.66 6.85
CA ALA A 250 8.87 -13.74 5.82
C ALA A 250 8.47 -12.98 4.54
N LEU A 251 7.22 -13.08 4.11
CA LEU A 251 6.69 -12.31 2.99
C LEU A 251 6.78 -10.81 3.25
N HIS A 252 6.42 -10.36 4.46
CA HIS A 252 6.52 -8.96 4.84
C HIS A 252 7.97 -8.48 4.83
N ALA A 253 8.91 -9.27 5.39
CA ALA A 253 10.34 -8.97 5.35
C ALA A 253 10.88 -8.84 3.92
N ALA A 254 10.30 -9.59 2.96
CA ALA A 254 10.66 -9.53 1.54
C ALA A 254 9.91 -8.42 0.76
N GLY A 255 9.04 -7.63 1.43
CA GLY A 255 8.24 -6.57 0.80
C GLY A 255 7.01 -7.06 0.06
N GLY A 256 6.57 -8.30 0.31
CA GLY A 256 5.40 -8.92 -0.32
C GLY A 256 5.64 -9.46 -1.73
N PRO A 257 4.57 -9.88 -2.43
CA PRO A 257 4.63 -10.32 -3.83
C PRO A 257 5.17 -9.22 -4.75
N GLY A 258 6.00 -9.60 -5.73
CA GLY A 258 6.54 -8.66 -6.73
C GLY A 258 5.50 -8.20 -7.76
N GLU A 259 5.88 -7.31 -8.67
CA GLU A 259 5.00 -6.61 -9.62
C GLU A 259 4.05 -7.53 -10.41
N ASN A 260 4.58 -8.66 -10.90
CA ASN A 260 3.80 -9.63 -11.66
C ASN A 260 3.54 -10.93 -10.90
N ALA A 261 3.74 -10.90 -9.58
CA ALA A 261 3.59 -12.07 -8.74
C ALA A 261 2.14 -12.24 -8.23
N SER A 262 1.74 -13.48 -7.98
CA SER A 262 0.40 -13.82 -7.51
C SER A 262 0.22 -13.54 -6.03
N TYR A 263 -0.91 -12.95 -5.66
CA TYR A 263 -1.39 -12.83 -4.28
C TYR A 263 -2.24 -14.03 -3.85
N ARG A 264 -2.65 -14.88 -4.81
CA ARG A 264 -3.58 -15.97 -4.61
C ARG A 264 -2.96 -17.36 -4.68
N ASN A 265 -1.72 -17.46 -5.19
CA ASN A 265 -0.99 -18.72 -5.33
C ASN A 265 0.45 -18.56 -4.84
N ILE A 266 0.63 -18.47 -3.52
CA ILE A 266 1.95 -18.46 -2.89
C ILE A 266 2.26 -19.87 -2.43
N GLU A 267 3.36 -20.45 -2.89
CA GLU A 267 3.74 -21.81 -2.62
C GLU A 267 4.83 -21.88 -1.54
N LEU A 268 4.57 -22.64 -0.51
CA LEU A 268 5.60 -23.07 0.45
C LEU A 268 6.14 -24.43 0.00
N ILE A 269 7.42 -24.44 -0.33
CA ILE A 269 8.16 -25.64 -0.72
C ILE A 269 9.01 -26.12 0.45
N ARG A 270 8.83 -27.36 0.86
CA ARG A 270 9.54 -27.98 1.97
C ARG A 270 9.99 -29.39 1.56
N GLY A 271 11.25 -29.69 1.82
CA GLY A 271 11.80 -30.98 1.43
C GLY A 271 11.79 -31.25 -0.09
N GLY A 272 11.87 -30.21 -0.92
CA GLY A 272 11.92 -30.32 -2.39
C GLY A 272 10.56 -30.46 -3.08
N SER A 273 9.45 -30.44 -2.35
CA SER A 273 8.10 -30.53 -2.91
C SER A 273 7.21 -29.40 -2.42
N VAL A 274 6.14 -29.05 -3.18
CA VAL A 274 5.13 -28.08 -2.73
C VAL A 274 4.40 -28.68 -1.52
N PHE A 275 4.65 -28.09 -0.36
CA PHE A 275 4.02 -28.50 0.90
C PHE A 275 2.60 -27.95 0.99
N MET A 276 2.39 -26.69 0.60
CA MET A 276 1.07 -26.05 0.59
C MET A 276 1.05 -24.84 -0.33
N SER A 277 -0.15 -24.46 -0.78
CA SER A 277 -0.44 -23.20 -1.46
C SER A 277 -1.24 -22.27 -0.54
N ILE A 278 -0.87 -21.00 -0.53
CA ILE A 278 -1.41 -19.95 0.32
C ILE A 278 -2.08 -18.92 -0.55
N ASP A 279 -3.32 -18.56 -0.23
CA ASP A 279 -4.11 -17.50 -0.84
C ASP A 279 -4.24 -16.34 0.16
N LEU A 280 -3.61 -15.19 -0.12
CA LEU A 280 -3.71 -14.03 0.75
C LEU A 280 -5.13 -13.44 0.81
N TYR A 281 -5.96 -13.66 -0.21
CA TYR A 281 -7.34 -13.17 -0.20
C TYR A 281 -8.18 -13.89 0.86
N SER A 282 -7.90 -15.16 1.14
CA SER A 282 -8.55 -15.87 2.26
C SER A 282 -8.29 -15.16 3.59
N PHE A 283 -7.06 -14.70 3.81
CA PHE A 283 -6.73 -13.92 5.00
C PHE A 283 -7.37 -12.52 4.96
N LEU A 284 -7.23 -11.80 3.84
CA LEU A 284 -7.68 -10.42 3.71
C LEU A 284 -9.20 -10.25 3.80
N CYS A 285 -9.95 -11.20 3.24
CA CYS A 285 -11.41 -11.09 3.12
C CYS A 285 -12.16 -11.81 4.25
N SER A 286 -11.59 -12.90 4.80
CA SER A 286 -12.26 -13.71 5.81
C SER A 286 -11.50 -13.87 7.13
N GLY A 287 -10.27 -13.35 7.22
CA GLY A 287 -9.42 -13.54 8.40
C GLY A 287 -8.87 -14.96 8.55
N ASP A 288 -8.95 -15.79 7.50
CA ASP A 288 -8.44 -17.17 7.55
C ASP A 288 -6.91 -17.19 7.64
N ASN A 289 -6.39 -17.51 8.79
CA ASN A 289 -4.97 -17.59 9.11
C ASN A 289 -4.43 -19.03 9.17
N THR A 290 -5.22 -20.03 8.80
CA THR A 290 -4.88 -21.46 8.97
C THR A 290 -3.64 -21.87 8.17
N LYS A 291 -3.37 -21.19 7.06
CA LYS A 291 -2.21 -21.47 6.21
C LYS A 291 -0.97 -20.64 6.55
N ASN A 292 -1.05 -19.75 7.53
CA ASN A 292 0.09 -18.95 7.99
C ASN A 292 0.90 -19.72 9.05
N ILE A 293 1.55 -20.78 8.63
CA ILE A 293 2.30 -21.68 9.52
C ILE A 293 3.72 -21.21 9.76
N ASN A 294 4.35 -21.76 10.81
CA ASN A 294 5.76 -21.51 11.11
C ASN A 294 6.68 -22.12 10.05
N LEU A 295 7.71 -21.37 9.71
CA LEU A 295 8.73 -21.76 8.75
C LEU A 295 9.75 -22.72 9.38
N LYS A 296 10.39 -23.52 8.54
CA LYS A 296 11.51 -24.38 8.90
C LYS A 296 12.76 -24.01 8.12
N ASN A 297 13.90 -24.38 8.67
CA ASN A 297 15.17 -24.13 7.99
C ASN A 297 15.21 -24.86 6.62
N GLY A 298 15.56 -24.12 5.58
CA GLY A 298 15.59 -24.60 4.20
C GLY A 298 14.26 -24.53 3.45
N ASP A 299 13.21 -23.96 4.05
CA ASP A 299 11.94 -23.70 3.35
C ASP A 299 12.17 -22.68 2.21
N ILE A 300 11.41 -22.87 1.12
CA ILE A 300 11.39 -21.96 -0.02
C ILE A 300 9.97 -21.43 -0.17
N ILE A 301 9.80 -20.11 -0.18
CA ILE A 301 8.56 -19.45 -0.54
C ILE A 301 8.67 -19.02 -1.99
N ARG A 302 7.88 -19.64 -2.87
CA ARG A 302 7.82 -19.32 -4.29
C ARG A 302 6.52 -18.57 -4.58
N ILE A 303 6.63 -17.41 -5.19
CA ILE A 303 5.50 -16.62 -5.63
C ILE A 303 5.50 -16.62 -7.15
N PRO A 304 4.67 -17.46 -7.81
CA PRO A 304 4.58 -17.49 -9.26
C PRO A 304 3.93 -16.23 -9.81
N GLY A 305 3.95 -16.05 -11.13
CA GLY A 305 3.22 -14.97 -11.79
C GLY A 305 1.71 -15.13 -11.64
N TYR A 306 0.98 -14.00 -11.61
CA TYR A 306 -0.48 -14.02 -11.60
C TYR A 306 -1.02 -14.58 -12.94
N VAL A 307 -2.22 -15.14 -12.90
CA VAL A 307 -2.88 -15.70 -14.10
C VAL A 307 -3.97 -14.74 -14.60
N ASN A 308 -4.78 -14.23 -13.73
CA ASN A 308 -5.93 -13.39 -14.08
C ASN A 308 -6.00 -12.16 -13.20
N ARG A 309 -5.86 -10.97 -13.79
CA ARG A 309 -6.06 -9.68 -13.10
C ARG A 309 -7.10 -8.84 -13.83
N VAL A 310 -7.99 -8.28 -13.06
CA VAL A 310 -9.13 -7.46 -13.50
C VAL A 310 -9.07 -6.11 -12.80
N LYS A 311 -9.34 -5.04 -13.53
CA LYS A 311 -9.42 -3.69 -12.96
C LYS A 311 -10.87 -3.29 -12.77
N ILE A 312 -11.21 -2.71 -11.60
CA ILE A 312 -12.51 -2.14 -11.31
C ILE A 312 -12.39 -0.65 -11.00
N GLU A 313 -13.26 0.14 -11.64
CA GLU A 313 -13.33 1.59 -11.53
C GLU A 313 -14.79 2.04 -11.29
N GLY A 314 -14.98 3.32 -10.93
CA GLY A 314 -16.29 3.92 -10.70
C GLY A 314 -16.81 3.66 -9.29
N GLU A 315 -18.10 3.38 -9.17
CA GLU A 315 -18.85 3.35 -7.90
C GLU A 315 -18.79 1.96 -7.22
N ALA A 316 -17.59 1.40 -7.07
CA ALA A 316 -17.33 0.29 -6.15
C ALA A 316 -16.80 0.83 -4.81
N LYS A 317 -17.04 0.11 -3.69
CA LYS A 317 -16.50 0.51 -2.38
C LYS A 317 -14.98 0.47 -2.33
N LYS A 318 -14.36 -0.48 -3.05
CA LYS A 318 -12.91 -0.51 -3.30
C LYS A 318 -12.66 -0.61 -4.80
N THR A 319 -11.95 0.36 -5.34
CA THR A 319 -11.49 0.37 -6.73
C THR A 319 -10.04 -0.08 -6.79
N GLY A 320 -9.59 -0.60 -7.93
CA GLY A 320 -8.21 -1.04 -8.14
C GLY A 320 -8.11 -2.28 -9.00
N VAL A 321 -6.99 -2.99 -8.87
CA VAL A 321 -6.73 -4.24 -9.58
C VAL A 321 -6.91 -5.42 -8.63
N PHE A 322 -7.68 -6.40 -9.05
CA PHE A 322 -7.96 -7.62 -8.29
C PHE A 322 -7.47 -8.84 -9.04
N GLU A 323 -6.81 -9.75 -8.34
CA GLU A 323 -6.45 -11.05 -8.89
C GLU A 323 -7.59 -12.04 -8.67
N LEU A 324 -8.03 -12.67 -9.75
CA LEU A 324 -9.10 -13.65 -9.74
C LEU A 324 -8.58 -15.03 -10.14
N LEU A 325 -9.19 -16.07 -9.61
CA LEU A 325 -8.99 -17.44 -10.09
C LEU A 325 -9.78 -17.65 -11.40
N ASN A 326 -9.36 -18.62 -12.21
CA ASN A 326 -9.90 -18.80 -13.57
C ASN A 326 -11.40 -19.06 -13.65
N TYR A 327 -12.03 -19.51 -12.54
CA TYR A 327 -13.47 -19.81 -12.47
C TYR A 327 -14.26 -18.75 -11.71
N GLU A 328 -13.58 -17.67 -11.25
CA GLU A 328 -14.27 -16.63 -10.49
C GLU A 328 -15.01 -15.66 -11.39
N THR A 329 -16.16 -15.26 -10.91
CA THR A 329 -17.15 -14.45 -11.62
C THR A 329 -17.06 -12.98 -11.22
N PHE A 330 -17.86 -12.13 -11.88
CA PHE A 330 -18.04 -10.76 -11.45
C PHE A 330 -18.65 -10.68 -10.03
N GLY A 331 -19.52 -11.63 -9.67
CA GLY A 331 -20.07 -11.72 -8.31
C GLY A 331 -18.98 -11.95 -7.24
N ASP A 332 -17.93 -12.72 -7.56
CA ASP A 332 -16.80 -12.91 -6.66
C ASP A 332 -15.92 -11.65 -6.59
N LEU A 333 -15.70 -10.97 -7.72
CA LEU A 333 -15.02 -9.68 -7.75
C LEU A 333 -15.75 -8.65 -6.85
N LEU A 334 -17.08 -8.61 -6.88
CA LEU A 334 -17.88 -7.74 -6.01
C LEU A 334 -17.64 -8.03 -4.52
N LYS A 335 -17.48 -9.28 -4.12
CA LYS A 335 -17.14 -9.64 -2.72
C LYS A 335 -15.78 -9.04 -2.33
N TYR A 336 -14.77 -9.16 -3.21
CA TYR A 336 -13.42 -8.65 -2.93
C TYR A 336 -13.36 -7.12 -2.87
N CYS A 337 -14.13 -6.42 -3.70
CA CYS A 337 -14.23 -4.96 -3.65
C CYS A 337 -15.24 -4.45 -2.61
N SER A 338 -15.79 -5.33 -1.75
CA SER A 338 -16.77 -5.01 -0.70
C SER A 338 -18.10 -4.50 -1.22
N GLY A 339 -18.42 -4.76 -2.49
CA GLY A 339 -19.70 -4.41 -3.12
C GLY A 339 -19.73 -3.04 -3.76
N PHE A 340 -20.93 -2.64 -4.13
CA PHE A 340 -21.24 -1.34 -4.71
C PHE A 340 -21.21 -0.22 -3.67
N SER A 341 -20.84 1.00 -4.09
CA SER A 341 -21.01 2.19 -3.27
C SER A 341 -22.51 2.57 -3.18
N GLU A 342 -22.83 3.49 -2.27
CA GLU A 342 -24.20 3.95 -2.05
C GLU A 342 -24.79 4.69 -3.26
N ASN A 343 -23.94 5.23 -4.12
CA ASN A 343 -24.33 5.96 -5.32
C ASN A 343 -24.23 5.12 -6.60
N ALA A 344 -23.92 3.83 -6.49
CA ALA A 344 -23.71 2.96 -7.64
C ALA A 344 -25.02 2.65 -8.36
N PHE A 345 -24.97 2.66 -9.69
CA PHE A 345 -26.02 2.12 -10.52
C PHE A 345 -25.85 0.60 -10.63
N SER A 346 -26.37 -0.13 -9.64
CA SER A 346 -26.09 -1.55 -9.39
C SER A 346 -26.78 -2.54 -10.35
N THR A 347 -27.79 -2.10 -11.13
CA THR A 347 -28.57 -2.99 -12.01
C THR A 347 -27.84 -3.33 -13.31
N LYS A 348 -26.81 -2.55 -13.67
CA LYS A 348 -26.06 -2.70 -14.92
C LYS A 348 -24.62 -2.28 -14.72
N VAL A 349 -23.68 -3.10 -15.22
CA VAL A 349 -22.24 -2.82 -15.18
C VAL A 349 -21.65 -2.98 -16.57
N LEU A 350 -20.66 -2.13 -16.92
CA LEU A 350 -19.95 -2.19 -18.20
C LEU A 350 -18.60 -2.87 -18.02
N VAL A 351 -18.33 -3.87 -18.84
CA VAL A 351 -17.04 -4.56 -18.90
C VAL A 351 -16.41 -4.31 -20.27
N THR A 352 -15.20 -3.78 -20.28
CA THR A 352 -14.37 -3.68 -21.48
C THR A 352 -13.39 -4.83 -21.50
N ARG A 353 -13.44 -5.70 -22.52
CA ARG A 353 -12.60 -6.87 -22.71
C ARG A 353 -11.86 -6.78 -24.04
N ASN A 354 -10.59 -7.16 -24.06
CA ASN A 354 -9.81 -7.29 -25.28
C ASN A 354 -10.04 -8.67 -25.91
N ILE A 355 -10.61 -8.69 -27.12
CA ILE A 355 -10.85 -9.92 -27.88
C ILE A 355 -10.22 -9.76 -29.26
N ASN A 356 -9.30 -10.65 -29.60
CA ASN A 356 -8.59 -10.65 -30.90
C ASN A 356 -7.99 -9.27 -31.28
N GLY A 357 -7.38 -8.59 -30.29
CA GLY A 357 -6.73 -7.28 -30.50
C GLY A 357 -7.70 -6.08 -30.56
N GLN A 358 -8.99 -6.31 -30.36
CA GLN A 358 -10.01 -5.25 -30.35
C GLN A 358 -10.70 -5.16 -28.99
N LYS A 359 -11.03 -3.94 -28.56
CA LYS A 359 -11.82 -3.70 -27.36
C LYS A 359 -13.29 -3.97 -27.64
N LYS A 360 -13.87 -4.88 -26.87
CA LYS A 360 -15.31 -5.17 -26.89
C LYS A 360 -15.95 -4.67 -25.58
N LEU A 361 -17.05 -3.95 -25.72
CA LEU A 361 -17.88 -3.54 -24.60
C LEU A 361 -18.95 -4.59 -24.34
N ILE A 362 -19.07 -5.03 -23.10
CA ILE A 362 -20.03 -6.04 -22.64
C ILE A 362 -20.87 -5.39 -21.52
N THR A 363 -22.18 -5.43 -21.67
CA THR A 363 -23.09 -4.99 -20.63
C THR A 363 -23.52 -6.18 -19.80
N LEU A 364 -23.25 -6.14 -18.50
CA LEU A 364 -23.70 -7.15 -17.55
C LEU A 364 -24.94 -6.63 -16.82
N LEU A 365 -26.01 -7.40 -16.78
CA LEU A 365 -27.17 -7.16 -15.96
C LEU A 365 -27.02 -7.91 -14.63
N GLU A 366 -27.77 -7.51 -13.61
CA GLU A 366 -27.69 -8.08 -12.27
C GLU A 366 -27.80 -9.62 -12.24
N ASN A 367 -28.66 -10.19 -13.10
CA ASN A 367 -28.83 -11.64 -13.21
C ASN A 367 -27.60 -12.37 -13.75
N ASP A 368 -26.70 -11.69 -14.45
CA ASP A 368 -25.49 -12.27 -15.05
C ASP A 368 -24.28 -12.23 -14.09
N PHE A 369 -24.36 -11.46 -13.01
CA PHE A 369 -23.21 -11.21 -12.12
C PHE A 369 -22.59 -12.48 -11.53
N SER A 370 -23.40 -13.44 -11.18
CA SER A 370 -22.97 -14.72 -10.58
C SER A 370 -22.46 -15.75 -11.60
N SER A 371 -22.71 -15.54 -12.89
CA SER A 371 -22.36 -16.50 -13.94
C SER A 371 -21.29 -15.98 -14.92
N PHE A 372 -21.06 -14.67 -14.95
CA PHE A 372 -20.10 -14.08 -15.87
C PHE A 372 -18.66 -14.25 -15.38
N GLU A 373 -17.90 -15.13 -16.03
CA GLU A 373 -16.48 -15.35 -15.76
C GLU A 373 -15.65 -14.15 -16.18
N MET A 374 -14.83 -13.65 -15.27
CA MET A 374 -13.89 -12.57 -15.51
C MET A 374 -12.62 -13.10 -16.17
N LYS A 375 -12.05 -12.31 -17.08
CA LYS A 375 -10.81 -12.66 -17.78
C LYS A 375 -9.73 -11.60 -17.57
N THR A 376 -8.48 -12.03 -17.66
CA THR A 376 -7.33 -11.13 -17.50
C THR A 376 -7.41 -9.94 -18.44
N GLY A 377 -7.17 -8.75 -17.90
CA GLY A 377 -7.24 -7.49 -18.64
C GLY A 377 -8.63 -6.89 -18.78
N ASP A 378 -9.67 -7.50 -18.20
CA ASP A 378 -10.99 -6.88 -18.12
C ASP A 378 -10.93 -5.59 -17.31
N LEU A 379 -11.59 -4.56 -17.85
CA LEU A 379 -11.83 -3.31 -17.16
C LEU A 379 -13.32 -3.19 -16.87
N VAL A 380 -13.66 -3.19 -15.60
CA VAL A 380 -15.03 -3.03 -15.10
C VAL A 380 -15.25 -1.57 -14.75
N ASN A 381 -16.32 -0.98 -15.28
CA ASN A 381 -16.77 0.36 -14.91
C ASN A 381 -18.17 0.29 -14.30
N ILE A 382 -18.30 0.79 -13.07
CA ILE A 382 -19.58 0.89 -12.36
C ILE A 382 -20.02 2.34 -12.41
N ASP A 383 -21.13 2.58 -13.12
CA ASP A 383 -21.68 3.91 -13.27
C ASP A 383 -22.35 4.40 -11.98
N ARG A 384 -22.46 5.71 -11.86
CA ARG A 384 -23.18 6.37 -10.79
C ARG A 384 -24.66 6.52 -11.14
N VAL A 385 -25.54 6.45 -10.14
CA VAL A 385 -26.96 6.81 -10.28
C VAL A 385 -27.04 8.27 -10.72
N LEU A 386 -27.83 8.51 -11.77
CA LEU A 386 -28.03 9.85 -12.28
C LEU A 386 -28.69 10.74 -11.22
N SER A 387 -28.24 11.99 -11.15
CA SER A 387 -28.85 13.00 -10.26
C SER A 387 -30.21 13.50 -10.79
N LEU A 388 -31.04 12.57 -11.27
CA LEU A 388 -32.38 12.82 -11.77
C LEU A 388 -33.40 12.31 -10.74
N TYR A 389 -34.34 13.15 -10.40
CA TYR A 389 -35.43 12.78 -9.53
C TYR A 389 -36.68 12.43 -10.38
N GLN A 390 -37.23 11.26 -10.20
CA GLN A 390 -38.44 10.82 -10.94
C GLN A 390 -39.69 11.60 -10.55
N ASN A 391 -39.77 12.10 -9.33
CA ASN A 391 -40.92 12.72 -8.73
C ASN A 391 -40.64 14.16 -8.23
N LYS A 392 -39.76 14.89 -8.93
CA LYS A 392 -39.44 16.27 -8.54
C LYS A 392 -40.31 17.27 -9.28
N ILE A 393 -40.93 18.18 -8.54
CA ILE A 393 -41.51 19.40 -9.04
C ILE A 393 -40.85 20.63 -8.42
N SER A 394 -40.67 21.68 -9.17
CA SER A 394 -40.01 22.91 -8.71
C SER A 394 -40.96 24.09 -8.72
N VAL A 395 -40.97 24.85 -7.63
CA VAL A 395 -41.71 26.11 -7.51
C VAL A 395 -40.71 27.26 -7.46
N LYS A 396 -40.96 28.28 -8.26
CA LYS A 396 -40.14 29.51 -8.32
C LYS A 396 -41.07 30.73 -8.28
N GLY A 397 -40.53 31.88 -7.88
CA GLY A 397 -41.26 33.14 -7.83
C GLY A 397 -41.76 33.51 -6.46
N ALA A 398 -42.89 34.26 -6.40
CA ALA A 398 -43.43 34.89 -5.19
C ALA A 398 -44.19 33.91 -4.31
N VAL A 399 -43.55 32.83 -3.84
CA VAL A 399 -44.04 31.93 -2.79
C VAL A 399 -43.18 32.08 -1.56
N TYR A 400 -43.66 31.73 -0.37
CA TYR A 400 -42.89 31.85 0.85
C TYR A 400 -41.68 30.92 0.86
N ARG A 401 -41.81 29.69 0.32
CA ARG A 401 -40.67 28.73 0.21
C ARG A 401 -40.48 28.25 -1.25
N PRO A 402 -39.79 28.99 -2.10
CA PRO A 402 -39.44 28.52 -3.42
C PRO A 402 -38.44 27.36 -3.29
N GLY A 403 -38.56 26.29 -4.12
CA GLY A 403 -37.72 25.13 -4.03
C GLY A 403 -38.22 23.93 -4.82
N ASN A 404 -37.66 22.76 -4.48
CA ASN A 404 -38.05 21.47 -5.04
C ASN A 404 -38.96 20.74 -4.05
N TYR A 405 -40.02 20.15 -4.57
CA TYR A 405 -41.01 19.40 -3.82
C TYR A 405 -41.22 18.03 -4.45
N GLU A 406 -41.80 17.11 -3.67
CA GLU A 406 -42.21 15.80 -4.17
C GLU A 406 -43.49 15.92 -4.97
N PHE A 407 -43.49 15.34 -6.18
CA PHE A 407 -44.70 15.21 -6.98
C PHE A 407 -45.37 13.88 -6.68
N THR A 408 -46.66 13.93 -6.31
CA THR A 408 -47.52 12.75 -6.14
C THR A 408 -48.63 12.72 -7.19
N ALA A 409 -49.01 11.53 -7.64
CA ALA A 409 -50.05 11.38 -8.64
C ALA A 409 -51.38 12.00 -8.14
N GLY A 410 -51.99 12.85 -8.97
CA GLY A 410 -53.21 13.58 -8.62
C GLY A 410 -53.00 14.90 -7.89
N MET A 411 -51.74 15.32 -7.60
CA MET A 411 -51.44 16.62 -7.01
C MET A 411 -51.94 17.76 -7.88
N LYS A 412 -52.60 18.71 -7.27
CA LYS A 412 -53.07 19.95 -7.90
C LYS A 412 -52.08 21.09 -7.62
N LEU A 413 -52.18 22.14 -8.43
CA LEU A 413 -51.37 23.34 -8.24
C LEU A 413 -51.55 23.97 -6.84
N LEU A 414 -52.76 23.92 -6.32
CA LEU A 414 -53.08 24.42 -4.99
C LEU A 414 -52.32 23.65 -3.90
N ASP A 415 -52.23 22.33 -4.03
CA ASP A 415 -51.52 21.49 -3.07
C ASP A 415 -50.02 21.87 -3.03
N LEU A 416 -49.43 22.12 -4.20
CA LEU A 416 -48.05 22.56 -4.34
C LEU A 416 -47.80 23.96 -3.71
N ILE A 417 -48.76 24.89 -3.92
CA ILE A 417 -48.68 26.24 -3.30
C ILE A 417 -48.77 26.12 -1.79
N LEU A 418 -49.67 25.26 -1.28
CA LEU A 418 -49.77 25.01 0.16
C LEU A 418 -48.51 24.39 0.76
N MET A 419 -47.85 23.46 0.05
CA MET A 419 -46.57 22.92 0.44
C MET A 419 -45.48 24.00 0.47
N ALA A 420 -45.58 25.01 -0.38
CA ALA A 420 -44.69 26.17 -0.41
C ALA A 420 -45.10 27.25 0.64
N GLU A 421 -45.95 26.91 1.59
CA GLU A 421 -46.51 27.81 2.64
C GLU A 421 -47.29 29.01 2.09
N GLY A 422 -47.76 28.89 0.85
CA GLY A 422 -48.58 29.94 0.22
C GLY A 422 -47.79 30.91 -0.63
N VAL A 423 -48.50 31.88 -1.16
CA VAL A 423 -47.96 32.99 -1.97
C VAL A 423 -47.66 34.18 -1.10
N LYS A 424 -46.64 34.95 -1.45
CA LYS A 424 -46.31 36.21 -0.76
C LYS A 424 -47.35 37.29 -1.04
N GLU A 425 -47.40 38.32 -0.19
CA GLU A 425 -48.35 39.43 -0.29
C GLU A 425 -48.19 40.25 -1.59
N ASP A 426 -46.98 40.27 -2.16
CA ASP A 426 -46.63 40.95 -3.41
C ASP A 426 -46.80 40.06 -4.65
N ALA A 427 -47.36 38.86 -4.51
CA ALA A 427 -47.54 37.91 -5.61
C ALA A 427 -48.62 38.40 -6.60
N PHE A 428 -48.34 38.37 -7.90
CA PHE A 428 -49.28 38.63 -8.93
C PHE A 428 -50.12 37.37 -9.21
N LEU A 429 -51.33 37.30 -8.65
CA LEU A 429 -52.19 36.09 -8.65
C LEU A 429 -52.90 35.81 -9.97
N ASN A 430 -52.93 36.76 -10.92
CA ASN A 430 -53.67 36.61 -12.15
C ASN A 430 -52.88 35.85 -13.24
N TRP A 431 -51.65 35.44 -12.97
CA TRP A 431 -50.81 34.76 -13.96
C TRP A 431 -49.83 33.79 -13.29
N ILE A 432 -49.86 32.54 -13.74
CA ILE A 432 -48.98 31.47 -13.31
C ILE A 432 -48.44 30.76 -14.55
N VAL A 433 -47.15 30.50 -14.60
CA VAL A 433 -46.54 29.69 -15.67
C VAL A 433 -46.34 28.27 -15.17
N LEU A 434 -47.04 27.31 -15.77
CA LEU A 434 -46.80 25.89 -15.59
C LEU A 434 -45.96 25.36 -16.77
N SER A 435 -44.76 24.88 -16.51
CA SER A 435 -43.92 24.22 -17.52
C SER A 435 -43.93 22.73 -17.28
N ARG A 436 -44.30 21.94 -18.27
CA ARG A 436 -44.23 20.47 -18.27
C ARG A 436 -43.33 19.99 -19.40
N GLU A 437 -42.60 18.93 -19.15
CA GLU A 437 -41.86 18.21 -20.17
C GLU A 437 -42.67 16.97 -20.52
N SER A 438 -43.15 16.89 -21.74
CA SER A 438 -43.90 15.73 -22.24
C SER A 438 -42.94 14.64 -22.70
N ASP A 439 -43.46 13.41 -22.90
CA ASP A 439 -42.71 12.23 -23.34
C ASP A 439 -41.91 12.44 -24.64
N ASN A 440 -42.24 13.49 -25.41
CA ASN A 440 -41.53 13.88 -26.63
C ASN A 440 -40.54 15.01 -26.43
N LEU A 441 -40.09 15.30 -25.18
CA LEU A 441 -39.17 16.38 -24.82
C LEU A 441 -39.69 17.80 -25.21
N ILE A 442 -40.96 17.95 -25.49
CA ILE A 442 -41.61 19.24 -25.81
C ILE A 442 -42.04 19.89 -24.49
N LYS A 443 -41.55 21.11 -24.25
CA LYS A 443 -42.02 21.91 -23.11
C LYS A 443 -43.37 22.51 -23.45
N GLU A 444 -44.42 22.07 -22.75
CA GLU A 444 -45.70 22.79 -22.73
C GLU A 444 -45.65 23.90 -21.69
N ILE A 445 -45.99 25.10 -22.12
CA ILE A 445 -46.16 26.28 -21.26
C ILE A 445 -47.62 26.63 -21.24
N VAL A 446 -48.25 26.52 -20.08
CA VAL A 446 -49.62 26.94 -19.83
C VAL A 446 -49.56 28.16 -18.95
N GLY A 447 -50.06 29.29 -19.48
CA GLY A 447 -50.08 30.58 -18.80
C GLY A 447 -51.48 30.93 -18.28
#